data_1aa2c3c869d6f4e4e929c50887cedbbb
#
_entry.id   1aa2c3c869d6f4e4e929c50887cedbbb
#
_cell.length_a   1.000
_cell.length_b   1.000
_cell.length_c   1.000
_cell.angle_alpha   90.00
_cell.angle_beta   90.00
_cell.angle_gamma   90.00
#
_symmetry.space_group_name_H-M   'P 1'
#
loop_
_entity.id
_entity.type
_entity.pdbx_description
1 polymer ?
#
loop_
_entity_poly.entity_id
_entity_poly.type
_entity_poly.pdbx_seq_one_letter_code
_entity_poly.pdbx_strand_id
1 'polypeptide(L)'
;LGDVYKRQELFRDDACVRLNQTAESSIMNMIKWVSVAADRAVRTIRETHQVNSIAGKIRQYCQEHFAEKISNREIADAVYLTPDYANRVFKDAYGLSIKDYLTDLRMQKAQQLLRDEANTISEVAAQVGFDNFSYFSTQFKKYTGLTPNEWKRQNG
;
A
#
# COMPACT_ATOMS: atom_id res chain seq x y z
N LEU A 1 -6.68 15.21 -7.24
CA LEU A 1 -7.26 15.97 -6.10
C LEU A 1 -6.42 15.85 -4.82
N GLY A 2 -5.83 14.68 -4.52
CA GLY A 2 -4.98 14.48 -3.34
C GLY A 2 -3.72 15.35 -3.29
N ASP A 3 -3.10 15.63 -4.43
CA ASP A 3 -1.87 16.42 -4.51
C ASP A 3 -2.09 17.93 -4.31
N VAL A 4 -3.29 18.43 -4.64
CA VAL A 4 -3.64 19.85 -4.45
C VAL A 4 -3.84 20.14 -2.96
N TYR A 5 -4.46 19.23 -2.20
CA TYR A 5 -4.65 19.38 -0.74
C TYR A 5 -3.32 19.30 0.02
N LYS A 6 -2.41 18.39 -0.37
CA LYS A 6 -1.06 18.34 0.24
C LYS A 6 -0.25 19.61 0.01
N ARG A 7 -0.42 20.26 -1.14
CA ARG A 7 0.23 21.57 -1.42
C ARG A 7 -0.31 22.71 -0.56
N GLN A 8 -1.62 22.70 -0.24
CA GLN A 8 -2.21 23.71 0.63
C GLN A 8 -1.84 23.55 2.10
N GLU A 9 -1.60 22.31 2.58
CA GLU A 9 -1.15 22.07 3.96
C GLU A 9 0.29 22.52 4.21
N LEU A 10 1.16 22.49 3.19
CA LEU A 10 2.55 22.96 3.27
C LEU A 10 2.67 24.43 3.71
N PHE A 11 1.65 25.27 3.47
CA PHE A 11 1.66 26.70 3.72
C PHE A 11 0.67 27.14 4.83
N ARG A 12 0.03 26.18 5.51
CA ARG A 12 -0.99 26.46 6.54
C ARG A 12 -0.44 26.78 7.93
N ASP A 13 0.85 26.65 8.13
CA ASP A 13 1.47 27.00 9.41
C ASP A 13 1.50 28.50 9.60
N ASP A 14 1.13 28.97 10.79
CA ASP A 14 1.08 30.39 11.17
C ASP A 14 2.39 31.16 10.89
N ALA A 15 3.54 30.47 10.93
CA ALA A 15 4.83 31.05 10.59
C ALA A 15 4.96 31.33 9.08
N CYS A 16 4.53 30.39 8.22
CA CYS A 16 4.55 30.58 6.77
C CYS A 16 3.54 31.64 6.31
N VAL A 17 2.35 31.68 6.93
CA VAL A 17 1.32 32.68 6.63
C VAL A 17 1.81 34.08 7.00
N ARG A 18 2.39 34.27 8.20
CA ARG A 18 2.96 35.55 8.64
C ARG A 18 4.12 36.01 7.77
N LEU A 19 5.03 35.10 7.40
CA LEU A 19 6.14 35.39 6.49
C LEU A 19 5.66 35.79 5.11
N ASN A 20 4.61 35.16 4.59
CA ASN A 20 4.02 35.52 3.28
C ASN A 20 3.42 36.92 3.30
N GLN A 21 2.69 37.29 4.37
CA GLN A 21 2.12 38.64 4.51
C GLN A 21 3.17 39.74 4.63
N THR A 22 4.36 39.44 5.14
CA THR A 22 5.46 40.39 5.30
C THR A 22 6.50 40.33 4.19
N ALA A 23 6.45 39.31 3.31
CA ALA A 23 7.41 39.12 2.21
C ALA A 23 7.37 40.26 1.19
N GLU A 24 6.19 40.85 0.96
CA GLU A 24 5.98 41.97 0.02
C GLU A 24 6.64 43.26 0.48
N SER A 25 6.96 43.40 1.78
CA SER A 25 7.47 44.64 2.36
C SER A 25 9.00 44.76 2.40
N SER A 26 9.75 43.71 2.16
CA SER A 26 11.23 43.69 2.20
C SER A 26 11.85 42.48 1.51
N ILE A 27 12.87 42.72 0.69
CA ILE A 27 13.68 41.68 0.04
C ILE A 27 14.22 40.66 1.04
N MET A 28 14.62 41.12 2.24
CA MET A 28 15.14 40.25 3.30
C MET A 28 14.05 39.29 3.83
N ASN A 29 12.81 39.74 3.97
CA ASN A 29 11.69 38.91 4.38
C ASN A 29 11.32 37.90 3.29
N MET A 30 11.38 38.30 2.03
CA MET A 30 11.19 37.39 0.90
C MET A 30 12.24 36.28 0.85
N ILE A 31 13.51 36.58 1.09
CA ILE A 31 14.58 35.59 1.16
C ILE A 31 14.33 34.61 2.32
N LYS A 32 13.95 35.10 3.50
CA LYS A 32 13.59 34.23 4.65
C LYS A 32 12.41 33.32 4.32
N TRP A 33 11.38 33.87 3.69
CA TRP A 33 10.20 33.10 3.29
C TRP A 33 10.56 31.98 2.32
N VAL A 34 11.35 32.28 1.27
CA VAL A 34 11.82 31.29 0.29
C VAL A 34 12.63 30.19 0.95
N SER A 35 13.54 30.53 1.87
CA SER A 35 14.35 29.55 2.61
C SER A 35 13.48 28.61 3.43
N VAL A 36 12.52 29.12 4.21
CA VAL A 36 11.60 28.31 5.02
C VAL A 36 10.72 27.44 4.15
N ALA A 37 10.20 27.96 3.05
CA ALA A 37 9.38 27.20 2.10
C ALA A 37 10.18 26.08 1.43
N ALA A 38 11.43 26.36 1.00
CA ALA A 38 12.32 25.38 0.39
C ALA A 38 12.70 24.26 1.37
N ASP A 39 13.10 24.58 2.60
CA ASP A 39 13.43 23.59 3.64
C ASP A 39 12.22 22.68 3.93
N ARG A 40 11.04 23.26 4.00
CA ARG A 40 9.81 22.51 4.24
C ARG A 40 9.47 21.58 3.08
N ALA A 41 9.59 22.06 1.84
CA ALA A 41 9.38 21.26 0.64
C ALA A 41 10.36 20.08 0.58
N VAL A 42 11.65 20.30 0.85
CA VAL A 42 12.68 19.25 0.88
C VAL A 42 12.38 18.23 1.97
N ARG A 43 11.96 18.65 3.16
CA ARG A 43 11.56 17.74 4.25
C ARG A 43 10.39 16.87 3.84
N THR A 44 9.32 17.46 3.31
CA THR A 44 8.12 16.73 2.86
C THR A 44 8.46 15.73 1.76
N ILE A 45 9.31 16.09 0.80
CA ILE A 45 9.77 15.19 -0.26
C ILE A 45 10.53 14.00 0.34
N ARG A 46 11.46 14.22 1.28
CA ARG A 46 12.22 13.16 1.94
C ARG A 46 11.31 12.21 2.72
N GLU A 47 10.37 12.74 3.49
CA GLU A 47 9.40 11.94 4.25
C GLU A 47 8.53 11.10 3.32
N THR A 48 8.02 11.67 2.22
CA THR A 48 7.23 10.94 1.22
C THR A 48 8.05 9.85 0.54
N HIS A 49 9.31 10.11 0.17
CA HIS A 49 10.20 9.10 -0.41
C HIS A 49 10.48 7.96 0.57
N GLN A 50 10.70 8.26 1.84
CA GLN A 50 10.96 7.25 2.86
C GLN A 50 9.73 6.37 3.09
N VAL A 51 8.54 6.95 3.19
CA VAL A 51 7.26 6.22 3.33
C VAL A 51 7.02 5.32 2.12
N ASN A 52 7.19 5.83 0.90
CA ASN A 52 7.04 5.04 -0.32
C ASN A 52 8.06 3.90 -0.40
N SER A 53 9.31 4.12 0.05
CA SER A 53 10.33 3.07 0.12
C SER A 53 9.94 1.97 1.12
N ILE A 54 9.39 2.30 2.28
CA ILE A 54 8.90 1.34 3.27
C ILE A 54 7.70 0.56 2.73
N ALA A 55 6.71 1.25 2.19
CA ALA A 55 5.54 0.60 1.58
C ALA A 55 5.94 -0.32 0.43
N GLY A 56 6.95 0.07 -0.37
CA GLY A 56 7.53 -0.76 -1.42
C GLY A 56 8.17 -2.04 -0.89
N LYS A 57 8.91 -1.97 0.22
CA LYS A 57 9.48 -3.15 0.89
C LYS A 57 8.41 -4.09 1.43
N ILE A 58 7.35 -3.56 2.06
CA ILE A 58 6.21 -4.36 2.51
C ILE A 58 5.56 -5.09 1.32
N ARG A 59 5.34 -4.39 0.21
CA ARG A 59 4.78 -4.98 -1.00
C ARG A 59 5.66 -6.10 -1.55
N GLN A 60 6.95 -5.88 -1.64
CA GLN A 60 7.91 -6.88 -2.09
C GLN A 60 7.89 -8.11 -1.18
N TYR A 61 7.94 -7.94 0.13
CA TYR A 61 7.86 -9.04 1.09
C TYR A 61 6.57 -9.86 0.90
N CYS A 62 5.42 -9.21 0.73
CA CYS A 62 4.18 -9.91 0.44
C CYS A 62 4.23 -10.69 -0.88
N GLN A 63 4.87 -10.16 -1.92
CA GLN A 63 5.02 -10.84 -3.21
C GLN A 63 5.95 -12.06 -3.16
N GLU A 64 6.98 -12.01 -2.32
CA GLU A 64 7.94 -13.12 -2.14
C GLU A 64 7.35 -14.23 -1.27
N HIS A 65 6.51 -13.89 -0.29
CA HIS A 65 6.01 -14.81 0.73
C HIS A 65 4.49 -15.06 0.68
N PHE A 66 3.79 -14.67 -0.39
CA PHE A 66 2.31 -14.75 -0.45
C PHE A 66 1.77 -16.16 -0.22
N ALA A 67 2.52 -17.20 -0.62
CA ALA A 67 2.14 -18.61 -0.45
C ALA A 67 2.32 -19.12 0.99
N GLU A 68 3.05 -18.40 1.80
CA GLU A 68 3.35 -18.78 3.18
C GLU A 68 2.27 -18.25 4.15
N LYS A 69 2.19 -18.86 5.32
CA LYS A 69 1.30 -18.40 6.40
C LYS A 69 1.93 -17.21 7.14
N ILE A 70 1.99 -16.07 6.46
CA ILE A 70 2.55 -14.85 7.05
C ILE A 70 1.49 -14.05 7.79
N SER A 71 1.86 -13.55 8.96
CA SER A 71 1.06 -12.63 9.77
C SER A 71 1.43 -11.17 9.51
N ASN A 72 0.52 -10.25 9.83
CA ASN A 72 0.82 -8.81 9.79
C ASN A 72 2.03 -8.43 10.67
N ARG A 73 2.29 -9.21 11.73
CA ARG A 73 3.43 -8.99 12.61
C ARG A 73 4.74 -9.33 11.91
N GLU A 74 4.83 -10.49 11.27
CA GLU A 74 6.03 -10.89 10.53
C GLU A 74 6.35 -9.93 9.38
N ILE A 75 5.31 -9.44 8.67
CA ILE A 75 5.47 -8.44 7.63
C ILE A 75 6.02 -7.12 8.21
N ALA A 76 5.50 -6.68 9.36
CA ALA A 76 5.95 -5.47 10.03
C ALA A 76 7.37 -5.60 10.59
N ASP A 77 7.69 -6.76 11.19
CA ASP A 77 9.02 -7.06 11.72
C ASP A 77 10.09 -7.05 10.61
N ALA A 78 9.75 -7.53 9.41
CA ALA A 78 10.64 -7.52 8.24
C ALA A 78 11.06 -6.10 7.80
N VAL A 79 10.27 -5.09 8.14
CA VAL A 79 10.57 -3.68 7.87
C VAL A 79 10.88 -2.86 9.13
N TYR A 80 11.06 -3.54 10.28
CA TYR A 80 11.37 -2.93 11.59
C TYR A 80 10.32 -1.95 12.09
N LEU A 81 9.04 -2.25 11.87
CA LEU A 81 7.91 -1.42 12.28
C LEU A 81 6.92 -2.18 13.18
N THR A 82 6.06 -1.43 13.85
CA THR A 82 4.88 -2.02 14.49
C THR A 82 3.82 -2.37 13.43
N PRO A 83 2.98 -3.40 13.65
CA PRO A 83 1.93 -3.80 12.69
C PRO A 83 0.98 -2.67 12.30
N ASP A 84 0.57 -1.85 13.27
CA ASP A 84 -0.34 -0.72 13.04
C ASP A 84 0.30 0.36 12.17
N TYR A 85 1.57 0.67 12.42
CA TYR A 85 2.29 1.66 11.65
C TYR A 85 2.57 1.15 10.22
N ALA A 86 3.01 -0.10 10.07
CA ALA A 86 3.22 -0.73 8.76
C ALA A 86 1.93 -0.71 7.93
N ASN A 87 0.79 -1.10 8.54
CA ASN A 87 -0.50 -1.10 7.85
C ASN A 87 -0.96 0.32 7.46
N ARG A 88 -0.72 1.33 8.31
CA ARG A 88 -1.03 2.73 7.99
C ARG A 88 -0.19 3.23 6.81
N VAL A 89 1.13 3.05 6.86
CA VAL A 89 2.06 3.45 5.79
C VAL A 89 1.68 2.78 4.47
N PHE A 90 1.34 1.49 4.51
CA PHE A 90 0.95 0.75 3.32
C PHE A 90 -0.38 1.25 2.75
N LYS A 91 -1.37 1.50 3.61
CA LYS A 91 -2.68 2.03 3.22
C LYS A 91 -2.59 3.44 2.65
N ASP A 92 -1.74 4.29 3.22
CA ASP A 92 -1.51 5.66 2.70
C ASP A 92 -0.86 5.64 1.31
N ALA A 93 0.03 4.67 1.04
CA ALA A 93 0.72 4.53 -0.24
C ALA A 93 -0.11 3.83 -1.32
N TYR A 94 -0.88 2.79 -0.97
CA TYR A 94 -1.57 1.92 -1.93
C TYR A 94 -3.10 1.92 -1.83
N GLY A 95 -3.68 2.61 -0.84
CA GLY A 95 -5.14 2.74 -0.68
C GLY A 95 -5.85 1.56 -0.03
N LEU A 96 -5.13 0.45 0.30
CA LEU A 96 -5.69 -0.77 0.89
C LEU A 96 -4.81 -1.30 2.02
N SER A 97 -5.40 -2.10 2.91
CA SER A 97 -4.65 -2.73 4.00
C SER A 97 -3.67 -3.79 3.47
N ILE A 98 -2.62 -4.09 4.26
CA ILE A 98 -1.67 -5.18 3.93
C ILE A 98 -2.41 -6.51 3.77
N LYS A 99 -3.39 -6.79 4.64
CA LYS A 99 -4.20 -8.02 4.58
C LYS A 99 -5.02 -8.11 3.29
N ASP A 100 -5.65 -7.01 2.88
CA ASP A 100 -6.44 -6.97 1.64
C ASP A 100 -5.53 -7.15 0.43
N TYR A 101 -4.39 -6.46 0.40
CA TYR A 101 -3.39 -6.63 -0.65
C TYR A 101 -2.89 -8.08 -0.78
N LEU A 102 -2.57 -8.72 0.34
CA LEU A 102 -2.12 -10.12 0.35
C LEU A 102 -3.22 -11.07 -0.15
N THR A 103 -4.47 -10.79 0.23
CA THR A 103 -5.62 -11.55 -0.26
C THR A 103 -5.80 -11.38 -1.77
N ASP A 104 -5.76 -10.15 -2.26
CA ASP A 104 -5.86 -9.85 -3.70
C ASP A 104 -4.75 -10.52 -4.50
N LEU A 105 -3.51 -10.47 -4.00
CA LEU A 105 -2.36 -11.12 -4.62
C LEU A 105 -2.55 -12.64 -4.72
N ARG A 106 -3.03 -13.28 -3.65
CA ARG A 106 -3.35 -14.71 -3.62
C ARG A 106 -4.46 -15.08 -4.60
N MET A 107 -5.51 -14.26 -4.70
CA MET A 107 -6.61 -14.48 -5.63
C MET A 107 -6.16 -14.34 -7.09
N GLN A 108 -5.32 -13.37 -7.41
CA GLN A 108 -4.74 -13.22 -8.75
C GLN A 108 -3.88 -14.43 -9.13
N LYS A 109 -3.06 -14.93 -8.21
CA LYS A 109 -2.25 -16.13 -8.43
C LYS A 109 -3.12 -17.39 -8.57
N ALA A 110 -4.17 -17.52 -7.77
CA ALA A 110 -5.12 -18.61 -7.90
C ALA A 110 -5.81 -18.64 -9.27
N GLN A 111 -6.24 -17.48 -9.79
CA GLN A 111 -6.81 -17.38 -11.13
C GLN A 111 -5.82 -17.83 -12.22
N GLN A 112 -4.53 -17.49 -12.08
CA GLN A 112 -3.50 -17.91 -13.02
C GLN A 112 -3.31 -19.43 -12.99
N LEU A 113 -3.24 -20.03 -11.80
CA LEU A 113 -3.02 -21.47 -11.62
C LEU A 113 -4.24 -22.30 -12.06
N LEU A 114 -5.46 -21.79 -11.87
CA LEU A 114 -6.69 -22.47 -12.25
C LEU A 114 -6.95 -22.51 -13.77
N ARG A 115 -6.19 -21.78 -14.56
CA ARG A 115 -6.24 -21.88 -16.03
C ARG A 115 -5.66 -23.19 -16.55
N ASP A 116 -4.77 -23.79 -15.79
CA ASP A 116 -4.23 -25.11 -16.11
C ASP A 116 -5.22 -26.18 -15.62
N GLU A 117 -5.75 -26.97 -16.53
CA GLU A 117 -6.69 -28.05 -16.22
C GLU A 117 -6.09 -29.12 -15.31
N ALA A 118 -4.77 -29.29 -15.33
CA ALA A 118 -4.08 -30.26 -14.50
C ALA A 118 -4.15 -29.92 -12.99
N ASN A 119 -4.27 -28.63 -12.64
CA ASN A 119 -4.32 -28.21 -11.26
C ASN A 119 -5.69 -28.45 -10.62
N THR A 120 -5.77 -29.12 -9.51
CA THR A 120 -7.00 -29.20 -8.72
C THR A 120 -7.23 -27.92 -7.91
N ILE A 121 -8.48 -27.61 -7.61
CA ILE A 121 -8.81 -26.40 -6.83
C ILE A 121 -8.22 -26.46 -5.42
N SER A 122 -8.15 -27.66 -4.82
CA SER A 122 -7.57 -27.86 -3.49
C SER A 122 -6.06 -27.62 -3.49
N GLU A 123 -5.34 -28.12 -4.51
CA GLU A 123 -3.91 -27.84 -4.69
C GLU A 123 -3.64 -26.36 -4.89
N VAL A 124 -4.44 -25.69 -5.72
CA VAL A 124 -4.30 -24.25 -5.93
C VAL A 124 -4.55 -23.48 -4.64
N ALA A 125 -5.58 -23.83 -3.86
CA ALA A 125 -5.82 -23.19 -2.57
C ALA A 125 -4.60 -23.29 -1.64
N ALA A 126 -4.00 -24.48 -1.54
CA ALA A 126 -2.80 -24.72 -0.74
C ALA A 126 -1.59 -23.94 -1.28
N GLN A 127 -1.36 -23.96 -2.60
CA GLN A 127 -0.24 -23.26 -3.25
C GLN A 127 -0.29 -21.74 -3.08
N VAL A 128 -1.48 -21.16 -2.96
CA VAL A 128 -1.63 -19.72 -2.72
C VAL A 128 -1.77 -19.35 -1.23
N GLY A 129 -1.49 -20.30 -0.32
CA GLY A 129 -1.39 -20.06 1.12
C GLY A 129 -2.72 -20.06 1.87
N PHE A 130 -3.71 -20.84 1.42
CA PHE A 130 -4.96 -21.07 2.16
C PHE A 130 -5.00 -22.49 2.73
N ASP A 131 -5.00 -22.60 4.06
CA ASP A 131 -5.15 -23.88 4.78
C ASP A 131 -6.62 -24.37 4.77
N ASN A 132 -7.58 -23.45 4.61
CA ASN A 132 -9.01 -23.76 4.66
C ASN A 132 -9.65 -23.53 3.29
N PHE A 133 -10.07 -24.64 2.67
CA PHE A 133 -10.72 -24.62 1.35
C PHE A 133 -12.04 -23.85 1.32
N SER A 134 -12.87 -23.96 2.36
CA SER A 134 -14.14 -23.23 2.42
C SER A 134 -13.93 -21.71 2.48
N TYR A 135 -12.91 -21.29 3.26
CA TYR A 135 -12.51 -19.90 3.33
C TYR A 135 -11.93 -19.39 2.00
N PHE A 136 -11.06 -20.17 1.36
CA PHE A 136 -10.56 -19.90 0.02
C PHE A 136 -11.70 -19.69 -0.98
N SER A 137 -12.64 -20.64 -1.07
CA SER A 137 -13.76 -20.57 -2.00
C SER A 137 -14.64 -19.33 -1.78
N THR A 138 -14.86 -18.96 -0.52
CA THR A 138 -15.61 -17.74 -0.16
C THR A 138 -14.86 -16.48 -0.60
N GLN A 139 -13.56 -16.38 -0.34
CA GLN A 139 -12.75 -15.24 -0.75
C GLN A 139 -12.63 -15.16 -2.29
N PHE A 140 -12.45 -16.31 -2.95
CA PHE A 140 -12.36 -16.37 -4.41
C PHE A 140 -13.66 -15.90 -5.07
N LYS A 141 -14.82 -16.35 -4.58
CA LYS A 141 -16.12 -15.88 -5.06
C LYS A 141 -16.34 -14.41 -4.80
N LYS A 142 -15.92 -13.90 -3.64
CA LYS A 142 -16.00 -12.46 -3.32
C LYS A 142 -15.15 -11.63 -4.28
N TYR A 143 -13.97 -12.14 -4.66
CA TYR A 143 -13.02 -11.43 -5.52
C TYR A 143 -13.42 -11.48 -7.01
N THR A 144 -13.86 -12.65 -7.50
CA THR A 144 -14.11 -12.89 -8.94
C THR A 144 -15.58 -12.83 -9.33
N GLY A 145 -16.49 -12.92 -8.36
CA GLY A 145 -17.94 -13.13 -8.59
C GLY A 145 -18.34 -14.58 -8.82
N LEU A 146 -17.39 -15.49 -9.05
CA LEU A 146 -17.61 -16.91 -9.35
C LEU A 146 -16.94 -17.80 -8.31
N THR A 147 -17.52 -18.98 -8.07
CA THR A 147 -16.83 -20.02 -7.31
C THR A 147 -15.61 -20.53 -8.10
N PRO A 148 -14.57 -21.09 -7.43
CA PRO A 148 -13.41 -21.66 -8.10
C PRO A 148 -13.76 -22.69 -9.18
N ASN A 149 -14.78 -23.53 -8.95
CA ASN A 149 -15.27 -24.51 -9.91
C ASN A 149 -15.91 -23.85 -11.15
N GLU A 150 -16.78 -22.86 -10.95
CA GLU A 150 -17.42 -22.11 -12.04
C GLU A 150 -16.37 -21.38 -12.86
N TRP A 151 -15.42 -20.75 -12.18
CA TRP A 151 -14.34 -19.98 -12.82
C TRP A 151 -13.44 -20.88 -13.67
N LYS A 152 -13.01 -22.04 -13.12
CA LYS A 152 -12.19 -23.01 -13.85
C LYS A 152 -12.90 -23.54 -15.09
N ARG A 153 -14.20 -23.86 -15.00
CA ARG A 153 -14.99 -24.33 -16.16
C ARG A 153 -15.12 -23.29 -17.28
N GLN A 154 -15.07 -22.00 -16.93
CA GLN A 154 -15.21 -20.90 -17.90
C GLN A 154 -13.88 -20.45 -18.50
N ASN A 155 -12.75 -20.65 -17.82
CA ASN A 155 -11.46 -20.05 -18.16
C ASN A 155 -10.29 -21.05 -18.24
N GLY A 156 -10.55 -22.35 -17.94
CA GLY A 156 -9.62 -23.47 -18.07
C GLY A 156 -9.72 -24.16 -19.42
#